data_730f10aceff93f232ad46673a67d40ba
#
_entry.id   730f10aceff93f232ad46673a67d40ba
#
_cell.length_a   1.000
_cell.length_b   1.000
_cell.length_c   1.000
_cell.angle_alpha   90.00
_cell.angle_beta   90.00
_cell.angle_gamma   90.00
#
_symmetry.space_group_name_H-M   'P 1'
#
loop_
_entity.id
_entity.type
_entity.pdbx_description
1 polymer ?
#
loop_
_entity_poly.entity_id
_entity_poly.type
_entity_poly.pdbx_seq_one_letter_code
_entity_poly.pdbx_strand_id
1 'polypeptide(L)'
;MERARQKSQNKFALYIRRLVILLVFGVFHTFLQPGEALKIYAVVGLLLLLFYYLKKEINLVIGLALLVVMLILDDKILLVIPYFILGLTLGQYGLFEKLKMYDHRLKQCWAITSMLALVSFILLSIFYAYPNFKVAETAGIVGEQYVQSKYLFDYIVTLTSPVISLFYVLTIIIIAQTEIGHKLLSPLKYYGRLALTNYIGQTLLMLIYTQLIFKGSVSLTHSLIMCLVIYVIQIAFSKVWLTYFTYGPLEYIWRCGTYMRAIKIKK
;
A
#
# COMPACT_ATOMS: atom_id res chain seq x y z
N MET A 1 6.54 15.26 9.59
CA MET A 1 7.39 15.91 10.60
C MET A 1 7.52 17.42 10.41
N GLU A 2 7.69 17.95 9.20
CA GLU A 2 7.82 19.40 8.95
C GLU A 2 6.63 20.24 9.45
N ARG A 3 5.38 19.79 9.22
CA ARG A 3 4.19 20.51 9.75
C ARG A 3 4.12 20.56 11.28
N ALA A 4 4.79 19.65 12.00
CA ALA A 4 4.89 19.68 13.45
C ALA A 4 6.01 20.64 13.92
N ARG A 5 7.00 20.91 13.07
CA ARG A 5 8.08 21.85 13.32
C ARG A 5 7.57 23.28 13.48
N GLN A 6 6.53 23.63 12.74
CA GLN A 6 5.92 24.97 12.77
C GLN A 6 5.04 25.22 14.01
N LYS A 7 4.68 24.16 14.80
CA LYS A 7 3.76 24.27 15.93
C LYS A 7 4.37 24.01 17.30
N SER A 8 5.70 24.12 17.48
CA SER A 8 6.39 23.97 18.78
C SER A 8 6.03 22.68 19.57
N GLN A 9 5.55 21.62 18.92
CA GLN A 9 5.22 20.37 19.58
C GLN A 9 6.36 19.35 19.41
N ASN A 10 6.54 18.48 20.42
CA ASN A 10 7.54 17.40 20.34
C ASN A 10 7.19 16.44 19.18
N LYS A 11 7.96 16.53 18.09
CA LYS A 11 7.72 15.81 16.83
C LYS A 11 7.75 14.28 17.00
N PHE A 12 8.65 13.82 17.86
CA PHE A 12 8.80 12.39 18.12
C PHE A 12 7.63 11.85 18.90
N ALA A 13 7.18 12.55 19.93
CA ALA A 13 6.00 12.15 20.69
C ALA A 13 4.74 12.07 19.79
N LEU A 14 4.55 13.04 18.90
CA LEU A 14 3.45 13.00 17.94
C LEU A 14 3.57 11.81 16.96
N TYR A 15 4.77 11.54 16.45
CA TYR A 15 5.02 10.44 15.54
C TYR A 15 4.76 9.10 16.23
N ILE A 16 5.33 8.89 17.42
CA ILE A 16 5.13 7.67 18.20
C ILE A 16 3.65 7.47 18.53
N ARG A 17 2.94 8.49 19.01
CA ARG A 17 1.49 8.41 19.30
C ARG A 17 0.69 7.98 18.08
N ARG A 18 1.00 8.53 16.90
CA ARG A 18 0.34 8.14 15.64
C ARG A 18 0.53 6.66 15.33
N LEU A 19 1.73 6.13 15.52
CA LEU A 19 2.04 4.74 15.26
C LEU A 19 1.45 3.80 16.31
N VAL A 20 1.46 4.20 17.60
CA VAL A 20 0.82 3.43 18.67
C VAL A 20 -0.68 3.29 18.42
N ILE A 21 -1.37 4.36 18.06
CA ILE A 21 -2.80 4.30 17.75
C ILE A 21 -3.06 3.47 16.49
N LEU A 22 -2.20 3.60 15.47
CA LEU A 22 -2.28 2.76 14.27
C LEU A 22 -2.08 1.28 14.62
N LEU A 23 -1.15 0.96 15.53
CA LEU A 23 -0.95 -0.39 16.04
C LEU A 23 -2.22 -0.92 16.74
N VAL A 24 -2.85 -0.09 17.58
CA VAL A 24 -4.11 -0.46 18.24
C VAL A 24 -5.19 -0.79 17.20
N PHE A 25 -5.38 0.06 16.17
CA PHE A 25 -6.30 -0.25 15.08
C PHE A 25 -5.94 -1.57 14.38
N GLY A 26 -4.65 -1.80 14.08
CA GLY A 26 -4.19 -3.03 13.46
C GLY A 26 -4.44 -4.28 14.32
N VAL A 27 -4.23 -4.20 15.64
CA VAL A 27 -4.53 -5.30 16.57
C VAL A 27 -6.03 -5.63 16.56
N PHE A 28 -6.91 -4.63 16.65
CA PHE A 28 -8.35 -4.87 16.56
C PHE A 28 -8.77 -5.40 15.19
N HIS A 29 -8.19 -4.89 14.12
CA HIS A 29 -8.50 -5.34 12.77
C HIS A 29 -8.03 -6.77 12.48
N THR A 30 -7.01 -7.26 13.19
CA THR A 30 -6.53 -8.67 13.06
C THR A 30 -7.64 -9.68 13.36
N PHE A 31 -8.60 -9.36 14.26
CA PHE A 31 -9.73 -10.24 14.54
C PHE A 31 -10.71 -10.38 13.37
N LEU A 32 -10.73 -9.39 12.46
CA LEU A 32 -11.55 -9.42 11.25
C LEU A 32 -10.77 -9.98 10.05
N GLN A 33 -9.46 -9.68 9.97
CA GLN A 33 -8.59 -10.02 8.85
C GLN A 33 -7.24 -10.52 9.38
N PRO A 34 -6.97 -11.84 9.38
CA PRO A 34 -5.70 -12.38 9.89
C PRO A 34 -4.45 -11.85 9.18
N GLY A 35 -4.55 -11.53 7.86
CA GLY A 35 -3.48 -10.96 7.03
C GLY A 35 -3.28 -9.44 7.20
N GLU A 36 -3.48 -8.89 8.42
CA GLU A 36 -3.49 -7.47 8.73
C GLU A 36 -2.12 -6.79 8.55
N ALA A 37 -2.09 -5.70 7.77
CA ALA A 37 -0.87 -4.96 7.45
C ALA A 37 -0.59 -3.76 8.36
N LEU A 38 -1.62 -3.13 8.99
CA LEU A 38 -1.44 -1.90 9.78
C LEU A 38 -0.50 -2.10 10.97
N LYS A 39 -0.57 -3.26 11.63
CA LYS A 39 0.34 -3.59 12.74
C LYS A 39 1.79 -3.68 12.28
N ILE A 40 2.03 -4.29 11.11
CA ILE A 40 3.37 -4.39 10.52
C ILE A 40 3.88 -2.99 10.18
N TYR A 41 3.05 -2.16 9.52
CA TYR A 41 3.39 -0.78 9.18
C TYR A 41 3.65 0.09 10.41
N ALA A 42 2.91 -0.12 11.51
CA ALA A 42 3.15 0.60 12.75
C ALA A 42 4.50 0.23 13.37
N VAL A 43 4.83 -1.07 13.43
CA VAL A 43 6.11 -1.55 13.96
C VAL A 43 7.29 -1.09 13.10
N VAL A 44 7.20 -1.30 11.77
CA VAL A 44 8.25 -0.85 10.83
C VAL A 44 8.37 0.67 10.85
N GLY A 45 7.25 1.39 10.98
CA GLY A 45 7.25 2.84 11.16
C GLY A 45 8.02 3.29 12.42
N LEU A 46 7.94 2.54 13.53
CA LEU A 46 8.75 2.82 14.72
C LEU A 46 10.25 2.55 14.45
N LEU A 47 10.58 1.47 13.76
CA LEU A 47 11.96 1.17 13.38
C LEU A 47 12.57 2.27 12.49
N LEU A 48 11.77 2.93 11.66
CA LEU A 48 12.24 4.06 10.83
C LEU A 48 12.80 5.23 11.63
N LEU A 49 12.50 5.37 12.92
CA LEU A 49 13.10 6.39 13.77
C LEU A 49 14.62 6.24 13.86
N LEU A 50 15.13 5.03 13.79
CA LEU A 50 16.58 4.75 13.79
C LEU A 50 17.25 5.31 12.53
N PHE A 51 16.56 5.27 11.40
CA PHE A 51 17.05 5.72 10.09
C PHE A 51 16.82 7.21 9.85
N TYR A 52 15.97 7.84 10.64
CA TYR A 52 15.62 9.27 10.44
C TYR A 52 16.81 10.21 10.55
N TYR A 53 17.77 9.90 11.42
CA TYR A 53 18.99 10.71 11.65
C TYR A 53 20.14 10.37 10.72
N LEU A 54 20.05 9.26 10.00
CA LEU A 54 21.10 8.87 9.06
C LEU A 54 21.07 9.76 7.81
N LYS A 55 22.23 9.90 7.19
CA LYS A 55 22.35 10.57 5.90
C LYS A 55 21.56 9.82 4.83
N LYS A 56 20.95 10.58 3.92
CA LYS A 56 20.12 10.03 2.84
C LYS A 56 20.87 9.02 1.95
N GLU A 57 22.17 9.23 1.74
CA GLU A 57 23.03 8.31 0.98
C GLU A 57 23.17 6.95 1.68
N ILE A 58 23.35 6.98 3.02
CA ILE A 58 23.44 5.76 3.85
C ILE A 58 22.11 5.02 3.82
N ASN A 59 21.00 5.73 4.00
CA ASN A 59 19.66 5.15 3.93
C ASN A 59 19.36 4.54 2.55
N LEU A 60 19.84 5.17 1.47
CA LEU A 60 19.71 4.63 0.12
C LEU A 60 20.45 3.30 -0.02
N VAL A 61 21.71 3.24 0.41
CA VAL A 61 22.52 2.02 0.33
C VAL A 61 21.92 0.91 1.18
N ILE A 62 21.55 1.19 2.42
CA ILE A 62 20.91 0.20 3.31
C ILE A 62 19.60 -0.28 2.74
N GLY A 63 18.75 0.64 2.26
CA GLY A 63 17.45 0.30 1.67
C GLY A 63 17.57 -0.60 0.44
N LEU A 64 18.53 -0.32 -0.45
CA LEU A 64 18.78 -1.15 -1.63
C LEU A 64 19.40 -2.50 -1.26
N ALA A 65 20.38 -2.52 -0.34
CA ALA A 65 20.99 -3.77 0.11
C ALA A 65 19.96 -4.70 0.77
N LEU A 66 19.13 -4.17 1.69
CA LEU A 66 18.06 -4.94 2.31
C LEU A 66 17.01 -5.40 1.30
N LEU A 67 16.68 -4.57 0.29
CA LEU A 67 15.75 -4.98 -0.76
C LEU A 67 16.29 -6.22 -1.49
N VAL A 68 17.54 -6.20 -1.92
CA VAL A 68 18.17 -7.34 -2.60
C VAL A 68 18.18 -8.58 -1.70
N VAL A 69 18.56 -8.44 -0.44
CA VAL A 69 18.58 -9.57 0.52
C VAL A 69 17.18 -10.17 0.69
N MET A 70 16.15 -9.33 0.90
CA MET A 70 14.78 -9.83 1.11
C MET A 70 14.17 -10.45 -0.16
N LEU A 71 14.57 -9.99 -1.35
CA LEU A 71 14.18 -10.62 -2.61
C LEU A 71 14.81 -12.02 -2.76
N ILE A 72 16.07 -12.18 -2.37
CA ILE A 72 16.76 -13.48 -2.41
C ILE A 72 16.15 -14.45 -1.40
N LEU A 73 15.79 -13.97 -0.21
CA LEU A 73 15.17 -14.77 0.85
C LEU A 73 13.68 -15.08 0.61
N ASP A 74 13.06 -14.45 -0.38
CA ASP A 74 11.61 -14.54 -0.68
C ASP A 74 10.70 -14.21 0.52
N ASP A 75 11.16 -13.31 1.40
CA ASP A 75 10.36 -12.90 2.56
C ASP A 75 9.49 -11.69 2.21
N LYS A 76 8.24 -11.96 1.85
CA LYS A 76 7.24 -10.95 1.45
C LYS A 76 6.87 -9.99 2.59
N ILE A 77 6.94 -10.44 3.84
CA ILE A 77 6.58 -9.61 5.01
C ILE A 77 7.72 -8.64 5.31
N LEU A 78 8.95 -9.12 5.32
CA LEU A 78 10.11 -8.29 5.62
C LEU A 78 10.46 -7.32 4.48
N LEU A 79 9.98 -7.55 3.25
CA LEU A 79 10.09 -6.59 2.14
C LEU A 79 9.51 -5.19 2.47
N VAL A 80 8.62 -5.09 3.43
CA VAL A 80 8.09 -3.80 3.89
C VAL A 80 9.18 -2.90 4.46
N ILE A 81 10.21 -3.46 5.12
CA ILE A 81 11.30 -2.71 5.76
C ILE A 81 12.10 -1.90 4.73
N PRO A 82 12.70 -2.51 3.68
CA PRO A 82 13.45 -1.75 2.68
C PRO A 82 12.57 -0.73 1.93
N TYR A 83 11.30 -1.04 1.63
CA TYR A 83 10.41 -0.07 1.00
C TYR A 83 10.16 1.16 1.88
N PHE A 84 10.03 0.99 3.19
CA PHE A 84 9.87 2.12 4.12
C PHE A 84 11.16 2.96 4.22
N ILE A 85 12.34 2.33 4.25
CA ILE A 85 13.63 3.04 4.25
C ILE A 85 13.82 3.80 2.95
N LEU A 86 13.54 3.19 1.80
CA LEU A 86 13.60 3.86 0.49
C LEU A 86 12.60 5.00 0.39
N GLY A 87 11.38 4.83 0.91
CA GLY A 87 10.36 5.89 0.99
C GLY A 87 10.83 7.07 1.86
N LEU A 88 11.46 6.81 3.01
CA LEU A 88 12.10 7.84 3.85
C LEU A 88 13.21 8.58 3.06
N THR A 89 14.03 7.82 2.35
CA THR A 89 15.13 8.36 1.53
C THR A 89 14.61 9.29 0.44
N LEU A 90 13.56 8.91 -0.29
CA LEU A 90 12.93 9.77 -1.30
C LEU A 90 12.41 11.09 -0.69
N GLY A 91 11.84 11.01 0.53
CA GLY A 91 11.46 12.20 1.30
C GLY A 91 12.66 13.07 1.67
N GLN A 92 13.79 12.49 2.10
CA GLN A 92 15.03 13.22 2.45
C GLN A 92 15.67 13.89 1.22
N TYR A 93 15.51 13.33 0.02
CA TYR A 93 15.93 13.96 -1.24
C TYR A 93 14.97 15.08 -1.70
N GLY A 94 13.79 15.20 -1.07
CA GLY A 94 12.77 16.17 -1.48
C GLY A 94 12.22 15.89 -2.87
N LEU A 95 12.12 14.61 -3.26
CA LEU A 95 11.72 14.24 -4.62
C LEU A 95 10.31 14.75 -4.94
N PHE A 96 9.38 14.63 -3.99
CA PHE A 96 7.99 14.98 -4.20
C PHE A 96 7.76 16.49 -4.39
N GLU A 97 8.59 17.33 -3.76
CA GLU A 97 8.55 18.79 -3.93
C GLU A 97 9.14 19.24 -5.28
N LYS A 98 10.02 18.41 -5.85
CA LYS A 98 10.78 18.73 -7.06
C LYS A 98 10.35 17.96 -8.30
N LEU A 99 9.19 17.30 -8.28
CA LEU A 99 8.72 16.43 -9.38
C LEU A 99 8.74 17.14 -10.74
N LYS A 100 8.27 18.39 -10.81
CA LYS A 100 8.28 19.17 -12.07
C LYS A 100 9.69 19.44 -12.60
N MET A 101 10.68 19.56 -11.73
CA MET A 101 12.07 19.79 -12.10
C MET A 101 12.72 18.55 -12.73
N TYR A 102 12.21 17.36 -12.39
CA TYR A 102 12.72 16.07 -12.85
C TYR A 102 11.87 15.45 -13.96
N ASP A 103 10.95 16.17 -14.59
CA ASP A 103 9.98 15.64 -15.58
C ASP A 103 10.65 14.76 -16.65
N HIS A 104 11.73 15.24 -17.28
CA HIS A 104 12.45 14.48 -18.30
C HIS A 104 13.05 13.17 -17.75
N ARG A 105 13.69 13.21 -16.57
CA ARG A 105 14.26 12.02 -15.91
C ARG A 105 13.17 11.04 -15.47
N LEU A 106 12.04 11.54 -14.98
CA LEU A 106 10.90 10.71 -14.61
C LEU A 106 10.36 9.95 -15.83
N LYS A 107 10.23 10.61 -16.98
CA LYS A 107 9.80 9.96 -18.23
C LYS A 107 10.81 8.93 -18.73
N GLN A 108 12.10 9.20 -18.62
CA GLN A 108 13.15 8.21 -18.93
C GLN A 108 13.08 7.00 -18.01
N CYS A 109 13.01 7.21 -16.69
CA CYS A 109 12.84 6.13 -15.72
C CYS A 109 11.56 5.33 -15.98
N TRP A 110 10.47 6.01 -16.31
CA TRP A 110 9.21 5.37 -16.66
C TRP A 110 9.35 4.50 -17.93
N ALA A 111 10.01 4.98 -18.96
CA ALA A 111 10.22 4.21 -20.19
C ALA A 111 11.04 2.94 -19.91
N ILE A 112 12.12 3.05 -19.13
CA ILE A 112 12.95 1.89 -18.74
C ILE A 112 12.13 0.91 -17.90
N THR A 113 11.42 1.39 -16.87
CA THR A 113 10.62 0.53 -16.00
C THR A 113 9.42 -0.08 -16.71
N SER A 114 8.86 0.57 -17.75
CA SER A 114 7.78 -0.02 -18.55
C SER A 114 8.27 -1.19 -19.41
N MET A 115 9.47 -1.10 -19.99
CA MET A 115 10.09 -2.23 -20.69
C MET A 115 10.38 -3.40 -19.76
N LEU A 116 10.95 -3.11 -18.57
CA LEU A 116 11.22 -4.14 -17.56
C LEU A 116 9.92 -4.75 -17.01
N ALA A 117 8.88 -3.95 -16.83
CA ALA A 117 7.56 -4.44 -16.41
C ALA A 117 6.94 -5.34 -17.48
N LEU A 118 7.07 -4.99 -18.78
CA LEU A 118 6.62 -5.85 -19.85
C LEU A 118 7.31 -7.22 -19.83
N VAL A 119 8.64 -7.23 -19.67
CA VAL A 119 9.40 -8.48 -19.50
C VAL A 119 8.91 -9.25 -18.26
N SER A 120 8.67 -8.55 -17.15
CA SER A 120 8.13 -9.16 -15.92
C SER A 120 6.75 -9.80 -16.15
N PHE A 121 5.85 -9.14 -16.87
CA PHE A 121 4.54 -9.71 -17.20
C PHE A 121 4.63 -10.92 -18.13
N ILE A 122 5.56 -10.90 -19.09
CA ILE A 122 5.83 -12.07 -19.95
C ILE A 122 6.33 -13.24 -19.10
N LEU A 123 7.31 -13.01 -18.21
CA LEU A 123 7.81 -14.05 -17.30
C LEU A 123 6.70 -14.60 -16.41
N LEU A 124 5.88 -13.75 -15.82
CA LEU A 124 4.74 -14.18 -15.00
C LEU A 124 3.71 -14.98 -15.81
N SER A 125 3.53 -14.68 -17.09
CA SER A 125 2.63 -15.44 -17.96
C SER A 125 3.19 -16.82 -18.34
N ILE A 126 4.50 -16.91 -18.58
CA ILE A 126 5.18 -18.17 -18.93
C ILE A 126 5.19 -19.13 -17.73
N PHE A 127 5.50 -18.60 -16.53
CA PHE A 127 5.61 -19.40 -15.31
C PHE A 127 4.29 -19.49 -14.52
N TYR A 128 3.18 -19.03 -15.09
CA TYR A 128 1.89 -19.08 -14.43
C TYR A 128 1.49 -20.53 -14.11
N ALA A 129 1.38 -20.83 -12.81
CA ALA A 129 0.97 -22.15 -12.35
C ALA A 129 -0.55 -22.32 -12.45
N TYR A 130 -1.00 -23.05 -13.45
CA TYR A 130 -2.40 -23.42 -13.66
C TYR A 130 -2.57 -24.94 -13.44
N PRO A 131 -3.65 -25.41 -12.83
CA PRO A 131 -4.87 -24.74 -12.40
C PRO A 131 -4.73 -23.97 -11.08
N ASN A 132 -5.63 -23.01 -10.86
CA ASN A 132 -5.68 -22.16 -9.68
C ASN A 132 -5.70 -23.03 -8.39
N PHE A 133 -4.97 -22.62 -7.37
CA PHE A 133 -4.66 -23.35 -6.13
C PHE A 133 -5.83 -24.09 -5.48
N LYS A 134 -7.04 -23.51 -5.46
CA LYS A 134 -8.24 -24.16 -4.90
C LYS A 134 -8.74 -25.34 -5.74
N VAL A 135 -8.56 -25.28 -7.05
CA VAL A 135 -8.96 -26.36 -7.95
C VAL A 135 -8.00 -27.54 -7.82
N ALA A 136 -6.72 -27.28 -7.64
CA ALA A 136 -5.71 -28.31 -7.44
C ALA A 136 -5.88 -29.06 -6.09
N GLU A 137 -6.16 -28.31 -5.01
CA GLU A 137 -6.42 -28.91 -3.69
C GLU A 137 -7.72 -29.73 -3.65
N THR A 138 -8.80 -29.22 -4.26
CA THR A 138 -10.10 -29.93 -4.32
C THR A 138 -10.09 -31.13 -5.27
N ALA A 139 -9.24 -31.09 -6.30
CA ALA A 139 -9.13 -32.21 -7.25
C ALA A 139 -8.14 -33.28 -6.82
N GLY A 140 -7.46 -33.14 -5.67
CA GLY A 140 -6.45 -34.10 -5.22
C GLY A 140 -5.20 -34.12 -6.11
N ILE A 141 -5.03 -33.15 -7.01
CA ILE A 141 -3.89 -33.05 -7.93
C ILE A 141 -2.73 -32.28 -7.26
N VAL A 142 -2.44 -32.58 -6.00
CA VAL A 142 -1.27 -32.02 -5.34
C VAL A 142 -0.07 -32.92 -5.56
N GLY A 143 0.44 -32.92 -6.81
CA GLY A 143 1.72 -33.57 -7.10
C GLY A 143 2.89 -32.65 -6.73
N GLU A 144 4.04 -33.21 -6.38
CA GLU A 144 5.28 -32.49 -6.10
C GLU A 144 5.62 -31.48 -7.20
N GLN A 145 5.38 -31.83 -8.44
CA GLN A 145 5.63 -30.97 -9.61
C GLN A 145 4.78 -29.68 -9.58
N TYR A 146 3.52 -29.75 -9.13
CA TYR A 146 2.68 -28.56 -9.00
C TYR A 146 3.15 -27.65 -7.87
N VAL A 147 3.49 -28.23 -6.72
CA VAL A 147 4.03 -27.49 -5.57
C VAL A 147 5.31 -26.75 -5.99
N GLN A 148 6.20 -27.40 -6.71
CA GLN A 148 7.45 -26.81 -7.20
C GLN A 148 7.19 -25.68 -8.22
N SER A 149 6.26 -25.87 -9.16
CA SER A 149 5.87 -24.83 -10.13
C SER A 149 5.24 -23.61 -9.43
N LYS A 150 4.45 -23.84 -8.38
CA LYS A 150 3.89 -22.78 -7.54
C LYS A 150 4.98 -21.98 -6.83
N TYR A 151 5.94 -22.63 -6.18
CA TYR A 151 7.05 -21.96 -5.53
C TYR A 151 7.83 -21.10 -6.51
N LEU A 152 8.13 -21.62 -7.70
CA LEU A 152 8.83 -20.86 -8.73
C LEU A 152 8.03 -19.65 -9.19
N PHE A 153 6.74 -19.79 -9.42
CA PHE A 153 5.87 -18.67 -9.77
C PHE A 153 5.84 -17.60 -8.66
N ASP A 154 5.63 -18.03 -7.40
CA ASP A 154 5.59 -17.12 -6.25
C ASP A 154 6.92 -16.38 -6.07
N TYR A 155 8.04 -17.05 -6.31
CA TYR A 155 9.37 -16.44 -6.27
C TYR A 155 9.57 -15.40 -7.39
N ILE A 156 9.13 -15.73 -8.62
CA ILE A 156 9.16 -14.77 -9.75
C ILE A 156 8.28 -13.56 -9.45
N VAL A 157 7.10 -13.74 -8.85
CA VAL A 157 6.24 -12.63 -8.39
C VAL A 157 7.00 -11.73 -7.42
N THR A 158 7.70 -12.30 -6.45
CA THR A 158 8.49 -11.54 -5.48
C THR A 158 9.61 -10.77 -6.17
N LEU A 159 10.39 -11.40 -7.05
CA LEU A 159 11.51 -10.77 -7.76
C LEU A 159 11.08 -9.63 -8.69
N THR A 160 9.93 -9.78 -9.35
CA THR A 160 9.42 -8.79 -10.31
C THR A 160 8.64 -7.67 -9.65
N SER A 161 8.17 -7.87 -8.42
CA SER A 161 7.30 -6.92 -7.71
C SER A 161 7.88 -5.50 -7.57
N PRO A 162 9.18 -5.26 -7.30
CA PRO A 162 9.73 -3.91 -7.19
C PRO A 162 9.66 -3.15 -8.52
N VAL A 163 9.95 -3.84 -9.62
CA VAL A 163 9.92 -3.26 -10.97
C VAL A 163 8.50 -2.87 -11.36
N ILE A 164 7.55 -3.79 -11.17
CA ILE A 164 6.13 -3.56 -11.48
C ILE A 164 5.57 -2.44 -10.58
N SER A 165 5.91 -2.45 -9.29
CA SER A 165 5.48 -1.39 -8.36
C SER A 165 6.04 -0.02 -8.76
N LEU A 166 7.31 0.06 -9.12
CA LEU A 166 7.93 1.31 -9.56
C LEU A 166 7.29 1.81 -10.88
N PHE A 167 7.00 0.92 -11.82
CA PHE A 167 6.29 1.25 -13.06
C PHE A 167 4.91 1.87 -12.76
N TYR A 168 4.10 1.26 -11.87
CA TYR A 168 2.80 1.82 -11.49
C TYR A 168 2.92 3.17 -10.80
N VAL A 169 3.87 3.32 -9.85
CA VAL A 169 4.09 4.58 -9.14
C VAL A 169 4.46 5.69 -10.12
N LEU A 170 5.42 5.45 -11.03
CA LEU A 170 5.83 6.44 -12.03
C LEU A 170 4.70 6.76 -13.00
N THR A 171 3.91 5.77 -13.43
CA THR A 171 2.74 5.96 -14.29
C THR A 171 1.72 6.88 -13.63
N ILE A 172 1.38 6.64 -12.35
CA ILE A 172 0.44 7.48 -11.62
C ILE A 172 0.99 8.90 -11.45
N ILE A 173 2.28 9.07 -11.16
CA ILE A 173 2.92 10.38 -11.02
C ILE A 173 2.85 11.15 -12.33
N ILE A 174 3.17 10.52 -13.47
CA ILE A 174 3.14 11.16 -14.80
C ILE A 174 1.69 11.52 -15.17
N ILE A 175 0.75 10.60 -15.01
CA ILE A 175 -0.67 10.86 -15.30
C ILE A 175 -1.19 12.01 -14.41
N ALA A 176 -0.85 12.04 -13.13
CA ALA A 176 -1.30 13.08 -12.20
C ALA A 176 -0.77 14.49 -12.55
N GLN A 177 0.30 14.59 -13.35
CA GLN A 177 0.83 15.87 -13.82
C GLN A 177 0.09 16.42 -15.05
N THR A 178 -0.73 15.60 -15.73
CA THR A 178 -1.55 16.03 -16.86
C THR A 178 -2.90 16.58 -16.40
N GLU A 179 -3.48 17.52 -17.17
CA GLU A 179 -4.81 18.07 -16.84
C GLU A 179 -5.91 16.98 -16.85
N ILE A 180 -5.87 16.10 -17.85
CA ILE A 180 -6.82 14.98 -17.96
C ILE A 180 -6.66 14.04 -16.78
N GLY A 181 -5.42 13.67 -16.46
CA GLY A 181 -5.13 12.79 -15.32
C GLY A 181 -5.53 13.40 -13.99
N HIS A 182 -5.31 14.70 -13.80
CA HIS A 182 -5.76 15.40 -12.59
C HIS A 182 -7.29 15.33 -12.43
N LYS A 183 -8.06 15.48 -13.51
CA LYS A 183 -9.52 15.34 -13.50
C LYS A 183 -9.94 13.90 -13.23
N LEU A 184 -9.32 12.93 -13.90
CA LEU A 184 -9.62 11.51 -13.77
C LEU A 184 -9.31 10.98 -12.36
N LEU A 185 -8.18 11.40 -11.78
CA LEU A 185 -7.76 10.97 -10.44
C LEU A 185 -8.40 11.79 -9.31
N SER A 186 -9.17 12.84 -9.63
CA SER A 186 -9.78 13.70 -8.62
C SER A 186 -10.67 12.97 -7.60
N PRO A 187 -11.45 11.91 -7.95
CA PRO A 187 -12.23 11.15 -6.98
C PRO A 187 -11.36 10.43 -5.95
N LEU A 188 -10.16 9.98 -6.35
CA LEU A 188 -9.21 9.30 -5.46
C LEU A 188 -8.65 10.22 -4.37
N LYS A 189 -8.70 11.55 -4.58
CA LYS A 189 -8.35 12.53 -3.56
C LYS A 189 -9.27 12.42 -2.32
N TYR A 190 -10.55 12.17 -2.53
CA TYR A 190 -11.51 11.97 -1.44
C TYR A 190 -11.29 10.62 -0.77
N TYR A 191 -11.11 9.58 -1.58
CA TYR A 191 -10.81 8.23 -1.12
C TYR A 191 -9.55 8.18 -0.24
N GLY A 192 -8.44 8.78 -0.69
CA GLY A 192 -7.17 8.79 0.04
C GLY A 192 -7.22 9.63 1.33
N ARG A 193 -8.13 10.60 1.45
CA ARG A 193 -8.32 11.34 2.71
C ARG A 193 -8.99 10.52 3.81
N LEU A 194 -9.71 9.46 3.43
CA LEU A 194 -10.37 8.49 4.31
C LEU A 194 -9.67 7.13 4.25
N ALA A 195 -8.35 7.10 4.05
CA ALA A 195 -7.61 5.87 3.79
C ALA A 195 -7.78 4.81 4.89
N LEU A 196 -7.72 5.19 6.18
CA LEU A 196 -7.89 4.26 7.29
C LEU A 196 -9.34 3.78 7.40
N THR A 197 -10.31 4.69 7.26
CA THR A 197 -11.74 4.34 7.25
C THR A 197 -12.06 3.40 6.09
N ASN A 198 -11.55 3.68 4.89
CA ASN A 198 -11.77 2.84 3.72
C ASN A 198 -11.07 1.49 3.85
N TYR A 199 -9.86 1.45 4.40
CA TYR A 199 -9.11 0.20 4.60
C TYR A 199 -9.88 -0.78 5.50
N ILE A 200 -10.33 -0.32 6.68
CA ILE A 200 -11.11 -1.16 7.60
C ILE A 200 -12.53 -1.41 7.05
N GLY A 201 -13.14 -0.38 6.45
CA GLY A 201 -14.45 -0.49 5.81
C GLY A 201 -14.48 -1.48 4.64
N GLN A 202 -13.39 -1.61 3.89
CA GLN A 202 -13.25 -2.62 2.83
C GLN A 202 -13.39 -4.03 3.38
N THR A 203 -12.73 -4.35 4.50
CA THR A 203 -12.85 -5.67 5.15
C THR A 203 -14.28 -5.94 5.58
N LEU A 204 -14.96 -4.96 6.18
CA LEU A 204 -16.36 -5.11 6.57
C LEU A 204 -17.27 -5.36 5.34
N LEU A 205 -17.07 -4.62 4.26
CA LEU A 205 -17.83 -4.83 3.01
C LEU A 205 -17.55 -6.21 2.40
N MET A 206 -16.32 -6.68 2.43
CA MET A 206 -15.96 -8.04 1.99
C MET A 206 -16.64 -9.10 2.85
N LEU A 207 -16.65 -8.95 4.17
CA LEU A 207 -17.33 -9.88 5.08
C LEU A 207 -18.84 -9.89 4.85
N ILE A 208 -19.45 -8.72 4.69
CA ILE A 208 -20.91 -8.62 4.37
C ILE A 208 -21.20 -9.33 3.05
N TYR A 209 -20.38 -9.08 2.02
CA TYR A 209 -20.57 -9.72 0.72
C TYR A 209 -20.47 -11.24 0.81
N THR A 210 -19.43 -11.77 1.44
CA THR A 210 -19.19 -13.21 1.52
C THR A 210 -20.18 -13.94 2.43
N GLN A 211 -20.65 -13.32 3.49
CA GLN A 211 -21.57 -13.95 4.44
C GLN A 211 -23.05 -13.84 4.02
N LEU A 212 -23.47 -12.71 3.44
CA LEU A 212 -24.87 -12.43 3.16
C LEU A 212 -25.28 -12.62 1.70
N ILE A 213 -24.37 -12.29 0.77
CA ILE A 213 -24.72 -12.24 -0.66
C ILE A 213 -24.21 -13.49 -1.38
N PHE A 214 -22.99 -13.94 -1.08
CA PHE A 214 -22.35 -15.00 -1.82
C PHE A 214 -21.89 -16.16 -0.92
N LYS A 215 -22.66 -17.27 -0.95
CA LYS A 215 -22.37 -18.48 -0.17
C LYS A 215 -21.58 -19.55 -0.93
N GLY A 216 -21.09 -19.24 -2.14
CA GLY A 216 -20.38 -20.20 -3.01
C GLY A 216 -18.84 -20.00 -3.02
N SER A 217 -18.15 -20.78 -3.86
CA SER A 217 -16.72 -20.59 -4.11
C SER A 217 -16.47 -19.33 -4.94
N VAL A 218 -15.69 -18.41 -4.40
CA VAL A 218 -15.39 -17.12 -5.07
C VAL A 218 -14.36 -17.36 -6.16
N SER A 219 -14.73 -17.18 -7.43
CA SER A 219 -13.81 -17.19 -8.55
C SER A 219 -13.01 -15.88 -8.63
N LEU A 220 -11.90 -15.89 -9.39
CA LEU A 220 -11.10 -14.66 -9.64
C LEU A 220 -11.94 -13.53 -10.26
N THR A 221 -12.86 -13.88 -11.18
CA THR A 221 -13.76 -12.92 -11.81
C THR A 221 -14.70 -12.29 -10.79
N HIS A 222 -15.31 -13.10 -9.91
CA HIS A 222 -16.16 -12.59 -8.83
C HIS A 222 -15.37 -11.67 -7.87
N SER A 223 -14.13 -12.04 -7.53
CA SER A 223 -13.26 -11.21 -6.69
C SER A 223 -12.97 -9.86 -7.34
N LEU A 224 -12.71 -9.84 -8.65
CA LEU A 224 -12.48 -8.60 -9.40
C LEU A 224 -13.72 -7.70 -9.39
N ILE A 225 -14.89 -8.26 -9.71
CA ILE A 225 -16.16 -7.51 -9.71
C ILE A 225 -16.43 -6.96 -8.30
N MET A 226 -16.27 -7.78 -7.27
CA MET A 226 -16.43 -7.37 -5.87
C MET A 226 -15.52 -6.20 -5.52
N CYS A 227 -14.23 -6.27 -5.88
CA CYS A 227 -13.29 -5.17 -5.66
C CYS A 227 -13.73 -3.87 -6.34
N LEU A 228 -14.15 -3.94 -7.60
CA LEU A 228 -14.63 -2.76 -8.33
C LEU A 228 -15.86 -2.14 -7.68
N VAL A 229 -16.85 -2.96 -7.28
CA VAL A 229 -18.05 -2.49 -6.59
C VAL A 229 -17.70 -1.83 -5.25
N ILE A 230 -16.82 -2.45 -4.45
CA ILE A 230 -16.36 -1.90 -3.18
C ILE A 230 -15.69 -0.54 -3.40
N TYR A 231 -14.80 -0.40 -4.39
CA TYR A 231 -14.16 0.89 -4.70
C TYR A 231 -15.16 1.97 -5.08
N VAL A 232 -16.16 1.65 -5.91
CA VAL A 232 -17.21 2.61 -6.29
C VAL A 232 -17.98 3.08 -5.05
N ILE A 233 -18.41 2.16 -4.19
CA ILE A 233 -19.14 2.48 -2.95
C ILE A 233 -18.26 3.37 -2.05
N GLN A 234 -17.00 3.02 -1.85
CA GLN A 234 -16.10 3.75 -0.96
C GLN A 234 -15.73 5.14 -1.50
N ILE A 235 -15.56 5.29 -2.81
CA ILE A 235 -15.32 6.61 -3.44
C ILE A 235 -16.56 7.49 -3.27
N ALA A 236 -17.77 6.96 -3.54
CA ALA A 236 -19.02 7.69 -3.36
C ALA A 236 -19.22 8.09 -1.89
N PHE A 237 -19.07 7.15 -0.95
CA PHE A 237 -19.11 7.42 0.48
C PHE A 237 -18.10 8.50 0.89
N SER A 238 -16.84 8.39 0.46
CA SER A 238 -15.78 9.33 0.81
C SER A 238 -16.10 10.75 0.31
N LYS A 239 -16.64 10.86 -0.89
CA LYS A 239 -17.04 12.15 -1.46
C LYS A 239 -18.18 12.77 -0.66
N VAL A 240 -19.25 12.01 -0.40
CA VAL A 240 -20.42 12.47 0.36
C VAL A 240 -20.01 12.82 1.79
N TRP A 241 -19.27 11.97 2.49
CA TRP A 241 -18.83 12.22 3.85
C TRP A 241 -18.03 13.51 3.98
N LEU A 242 -17.09 13.75 3.06
CA LEU A 242 -16.23 14.95 3.08
C LEU A 242 -16.96 16.23 2.65
N THR A 243 -18.22 16.19 2.23
CA THR A 243 -19.04 17.42 2.09
C THR A 243 -19.41 17.98 3.46
N TYR A 244 -19.72 17.12 4.43
CA TYR A 244 -20.19 17.50 5.76
C TYR A 244 -19.10 17.52 6.82
N PHE A 245 -18.07 16.67 6.68
CA PHE A 245 -17.03 16.45 7.68
C PHE A 245 -15.64 16.75 7.13
N THR A 246 -14.72 17.15 8.01
CA THR A 246 -13.34 17.47 7.64
C THR A 246 -12.45 16.21 7.56
N TYR A 247 -12.73 15.23 8.40
CA TYR A 247 -11.98 13.98 8.54
C TYR A 247 -12.91 12.78 8.46
N GLY A 248 -12.40 11.63 8.01
CA GLY A 248 -13.11 10.36 8.11
C GLY A 248 -13.34 9.94 9.57
N PRO A 249 -14.28 9.02 9.83
CA PRO A 249 -14.57 8.57 11.20
C PRO A 249 -13.34 8.05 11.94
N LEU A 250 -12.57 7.13 11.36
CA LEU A 250 -11.40 6.56 12.00
C LEU A 250 -10.20 7.50 11.98
N GLU A 251 -10.05 8.32 10.94
CA GLU A 251 -9.05 9.40 10.90
C GLU A 251 -9.29 10.44 12.00
N TYR A 252 -10.53 10.70 12.32
CA TYR A 252 -10.88 11.59 13.44
C TYR A 252 -10.42 11.02 14.77
N ILE A 253 -10.77 9.76 15.08
CA ILE A 253 -10.35 9.08 16.29
C ILE A 253 -8.81 9.04 16.37
N TRP A 254 -8.15 8.66 15.28
CA TRP A 254 -6.70 8.63 15.17
C TRP A 254 -6.05 9.98 15.46
N ARG A 255 -6.64 11.07 14.96
CA ARG A 255 -6.16 12.43 15.21
C ARG A 255 -6.42 12.87 16.65
N CYS A 256 -7.60 12.64 17.20
CA CYS A 256 -7.91 12.97 18.59
C CYS A 256 -6.91 12.28 19.56
N GLY A 257 -6.64 11.00 19.35
CA GLY A 257 -5.64 10.29 20.13
C GLY A 257 -4.22 10.79 19.92
N THR A 258 -3.84 11.11 18.66
CA THR A 258 -2.50 11.66 18.36
C THR A 258 -2.24 12.98 19.06
N TYR A 259 -3.21 13.89 19.02
CA TYR A 259 -3.08 15.24 19.62
C TYR A 259 -3.53 15.31 21.08
N MET A 260 -4.07 14.22 21.64
CA MET A 260 -4.61 14.12 23.00
C MET A 260 -5.64 15.22 23.29
N ARG A 261 -6.46 15.56 22.31
CA ARG A 261 -7.54 16.54 22.43
C ARG A 261 -8.64 16.28 21.42
N ALA A 262 -9.88 16.62 21.76
CA ALA A 262 -10.97 16.64 20.81
C ALA A 262 -10.74 17.70 19.72
N ILE A 263 -10.96 17.34 18.47
CA ILE A 263 -10.80 18.19 17.30
C ILE A 263 -12.18 18.41 16.67
N LYS A 264 -12.46 19.59 16.14
CA LYS A 264 -13.71 19.84 15.42
C LYS A 264 -13.77 18.95 14.16
N ILE A 265 -14.79 18.10 14.04
CA ILE A 265 -14.99 17.20 12.89
C ILE A 265 -15.91 17.80 11.83
N LYS A 266 -16.96 18.53 12.22
CA LYS A 266 -17.88 19.23 11.30
C LYS A 266 -17.18 20.40 10.63
N LYS A 267 -17.49 20.62 9.36
CA LYS A 267 -17.10 21.85 8.65
C LYS A 267 -17.84 23.06 9.15
#